data_2ab662c2961d71719e15d23e8bc1f4fa
#
_entry.id   2ab662c2961d71719e15d23e8bc1f4fa
#
_cell.length_a   1.000
_cell.length_b   1.000
_cell.length_c   1.000
_cell.angle_alpha   90.00
_cell.angle_beta   90.00
_cell.angle_gamma   90.00
#
_symmetry.space_group_name_H-M   'P 1'
#
loop_
_entity.id
_entity.type
_entity.pdbx_description
1 polymer ?
#
loop_
_entity_poly.entity_id
_entity_poly.type
_entity_poly.pdbx_seq_one_letter_code
_entity_poly.pdbx_strand_id
1 'polypeptide(L)'
;MHRLDGKVALVTGCGGIGLGWGNGKAISVLLARQGASVFGVDLTHAAAETTCNLIREEGGTAQLHVADVTRAAQVRAMVETCMERFGRIDILINNVGRSEPGSPVDMTEETWNEQMDVNVKSAFLTCKSVLPIMEAQGGGSVVNISSVAGLRYAGKPQVAYAAGKAALMQLTQTTAVIYAARGVRLNCVVPGLMLTPLVERLADKYANGDFQGFVARRHKQVPMGRMGDAWDVANAVLFLASDESRYITAQQIVVDGGLTASTGL
;
A
#
# COMPACT_ATOMS: atom_id res chain seq x y z
N MET A 1 16.69 16.01 -2.22
CA MET A 1 16.63 14.54 -2.38
C MET A 1 15.20 14.09 -2.07
N HIS A 2 14.59 13.32 -2.95
CA HIS A 2 13.18 12.87 -2.88
C HIS A 2 12.12 13.98 -2.77
N ARG A 3 12.39 15.16 -3.32
CA ARG A 3 11.43 16.27 -3.35
C ARG A 3 10.26 15.95 -4.30
N LEU A 4 9.04 16.29 -3.84
CA LEU A 4 7.79 16.06 -4.56
C LEU A 4 6.98 17.35 -4.73
N ASP A 5 7.67 18.50 -4.75
CA ASP A 5 7.03 19.80 -4.89
C ASP A 5 6.19 19.88 -6.18
N GLY A 6 4.96 20.32 -6.03
CA GLY A 6 4.00 20.43 -7.13
C GLY A 6 3.44 19.09 -7.64
N LYS A 7 3.81 17.96 -7.05
CA LYS A 7 3.24 16.64 -7.36
C LYS A 7 1.96 16.40 -6.55
N VAL A 8 1.04 15.66 -7.13
CA VAL A 8 -0.20 15.20 -6.47
C VAL A 8 -0.14 13.70 -6.28
N ALA A 9 -0.29 13.26 -5.03
CA ALA A 9 -0.31 11.84 -4.64
C ALA A 9 -1.72 11.40 -4.24
N LEU A 10 -2.31 10.47 -5.00
CA LEU A 10 -3.51 9.75 -4.63
C LEU A 10 -3.12 8.51 -3.85
N VAL A 11 -3.52 8.44 -2.57
CA VAL A 11 -3.16 7.34 -1.66
C VAL A 11 -4.41 6.63 -1.19
N THR A 12 -4.59 5.36 -1.56
CA THR A 12 -5.70 4.52 -1.09
C THR A 12 -5.35 3.83 0.23
N GLY A 13 -6.31 3.73 1.15
CA GLY A 13 -6.06 3.23 2.50
C GLY A 13 -5.12 4.15 3.28
N CYS A 14 -5.32 5.46 3.17
CA CYS A 14 -4.48 6.49 3.80
C CYS A 14 -4.65 6.57 5.32
N GLY A 15 -5.71 6.02 5.86
CA GLY A 15 -6.01 6.04 7.29
C GLY A 15 -5.29 4.95 8.08
N GLY A 16 -5.61 4.88 9.37
CA GLY A 16 -5.13 3.85 10.29
C GLY A 16 -6.27 3.06 10.90
N ILE A 17 -6.03 1.80 11.23
CA ILE A 17 -7.01 0.91 11.90
C ILE A 17 -6.94 0.98 13.44
N GLY A 18 -6.16 1.89 13.99
CA GLY A 18 -5.95 2.06 15.44
C GLY A 18 -5.01 3.24 15.72
N LEU A 19 -4.63 3.39 16.97
CA LEU A 19 -3.63 4.38 17.39
C LEU A 19 -2.25 4.02 16.81
N GLY A 20 -1.46 5.03 16.41
CA GLY A 20 -0.11 4.83 15.87
C GLY A 20 -0.01 4.94 14.35
N TRP A 21 1.01 4.29 13.79
CA TRP A 21 1.40 4.43 12.39
C TRP A 21 1.11 3.15 11.59
N GLY A 22 0.07 3.19 10.76
CA GLY A 22 -0.11 2.22 9.68
C GLY A 22 0.64 2.65 8.42
N ASN A 23 0.88 1.72 7.50
CA ASN A 23 1.62 2.01 6.27
C ASN A 23 1.01 3.17 5.48
N GLY A 24 -0.31 3.17 5.26
CA GLY A 24 -0.98 4.22 4.49
C GLY A 24 -0.87 5.61 5.13
N LYS A 25 -0.99 5.70 6.47
CA LYS A 25 -0.78 6.95 7.20
C LYS A 25 0.66 7.45 7.07
N ALA A 26 1.65 6.58 7.32
CA ALA A 26 3.07 6.94 7.22
C ALA A 26 3.44 7.37 5.79
N ILE A 27 2.98 6.63 4.78
CA ILE A 27 3.17 6.98 3.35
C ILE A 27 2.60 8.37 3.07
N SER A 28 1.34 8.61 3.41
CA SER A 28 0.66 9.89 3.13
C SER A 28 1.38 11.07 3.77
N VAL A 29 1.73 10.94 5.05
CA VAL A 29 2.43 12.00 5.79
C VAL A 29 3.84 12.23 5.24
N LEU A 30 4.59 11.16 4.90
CA LEU A 30 5.93 11.30 4.35
C LEU A 30 5.92 11.96 2.97
N LEU A 31 5.01 11.59 2.08
CA LEU A 31 4.88 12.24 0.77
C LEU A 31 4.54 13.73 0.91
N ALA A 32 3.65 14.08 1.85
CA ALA A 32 3.32 15.49 2.14
C ALA A 32 4.52 16.27 2.69
N ARG A 33 5.30 15.69 3.62
CA ARG A 33 6.54 16.29 4.14
C ARG A 33 7.59 16.54 3.06
N GLN A 34 7.53 15.80 1.96
CA GLN A 34 8.40 16.00 0.79
C GLN A 34 7.81 16.96 -0.26
N GLY A 35 6.67 17.60 0.04
CA GLY A 35 6.08 18.64 -0.79
C GLY A 35 4.93 18.21 -1.69
N ALA A 36 4.51 16.94 -1.65
CA ALA A 36 3.34 16.49 -2.41
C ALA A 36 2.04 17.01 -1.80
N SER A 37 1.06 17.37 -2.66
CA SER A 37 -0.33 17.49 -2.26
C SER A 37 -0.94 16.08 -2.19
N VAL A 38 -1.54 15.70 -1.06
CA VAL A 38 -2.07 14.36 -0.84
C VAL A 38 -3.58 14.33 -1.00
N PHE A 39 -4.08 13.49 -1.89
CA PHE A 39 -5.48 13.09 -1.96
C PHE A 39 -5.63 11.73 -1.26
N GLY A 40 -6.01 11.79 0.02
CA GLY A 40 -6.11 10.61 0.88
C GLY A 40 -7.48 9.95 0.78
N VAL A 41 -7.52 8.67 0.47
CA VAL A 41 -8.74 7.88 0.31
C VAL A 41 -8.79 6.76 1.33
N ASP A 42 -9.91 6.62 2.01
CA ASP A 42 -10.18 5.48 2.90
C ASP A 42 -11.67 5.11 2.85
N LEU A 43 -11.99 3.90 3.31
CA LEU A 43 -13.37 3.46 3.46
C LEU A 43 -14.07 4.19 4.62
N THR A 44 -13.30 4.62 5.63
CA THR A 44 -13.78 5.24 6.86
C THR A 44 -13.35 6.71 6.91
N HIS A 45 -14.31 7.62 7.00
CA HIS A 45 -14.07 9.06 7.08
C HIS A 45 -13.09 9.42 8.21
N ALA A 46 -13.35 8.96 9.44
CA ALA A 46 -12.53 9.28 10.60
C ALA A 46 -11.06 8.85 10.46
N ALA A 47 -10.80 7.71 9.82
CA ALA A 47 -9.43 7.23 9.57
C ALA A 47 -8.68 8.13 8.58
N ALA A 48 -9.34 8.51 7.47
CA ALA A 48 -8.78 9.44 6.49
C ALA A 48 -8.58 10.84 7.09
N GLU A 49 -9.55 11.33 7.84
CA GLU A 49 -9.54 12.64 8.48
C GLU A 49 -8.35 12.81 9.43
N THR A 50 -8.10 11.82 10.30
CA THR A 50 -6.95 11.83 11.22
C THR A 50 -5.63 12.04 10.48
N THR A 51 -5.43 11.36 9.34
CA THR A 51 -4.20 11.48 8.54
C THR A 51 -4.13 12.83 7.83
N CYS A 52 -5.24 13.27 7.21
CA CYS A 52 -5.27 14.53 6.48
C CYS A 52 -5.14 15.74 7.41
N ASN A 53 -5.70 15.69 8.63
CA ASN A 53 -5.52 16.74 9.61
C ASN A 53 -4.07 16.85 10.07
N LEU A 54 -3.42 15.72 10.37
CA LEU A 54 -2.01 15.72 10.71
C LEU A 54 -1.14 16.36 9.60
N ILE A 55 -1.41 16.05 8.33
CA ILE A 55 -0.69 16.66 7.21
C ILE A 55 -0.90 18.19 7.18
N ARG A 56 -2.14 18.66 7.42
CA ARG A 56 -2.46 20.09 7.43
C ARG A 56 -1.84 20.81 8.63
N GLU A 57 -1.83 20.19 9.81
CA GLU A 57 -1.19 20.69 11.02
C GLU A 57 0.32 20.88 10.85
N GLU A 58 0.97 19.99 10.04
CA GLU A 58 2.37 20.13 9.66
C GLU A 58 2.60 21.13 8.49
N GLY A 59 1.56 21.84 8.04
CA GLY A 59 1.63 22.84 6.96
C GLY A 59 1.56 22.26 5.54
N GLY A 60 1.30 20.97 5.41
CA GLY A 60 1.13 20.29 4.10
C GLY A 60 -0.28 20.44 3.52
N THR A 61 -0.45 20.05 2.28
CA THR A 61 -1.75 20.06 1.59
C THR A 61 -2.34 18.65 1.55
N ALA A 62 -3.54 18.47 2.11
CA ALA A 62 -4.26 17.21 2.04
C ALA A 62 -5.77 17.41 1.85
N GLN A 63 -6.36 16.55 1.03
CA GLN A 63 -7.81 16.42 0.84
C GLN A 63 -8.20 14.97 1.15
N LEU A 64 -9.24 14.77 1.96
CA LEU A 64 -9.79 13.44 2.18
C LEU A 64 -10.94 13.12 1.22
N HIS A 65 -11.10 11.84 0.89
CA HIS A 65 -12.24 11.31 0.16
C HIS A 65 -12.60 9.92 0.73
N VAL A 66 -13.91 9.66 0.83
CA VAL A 66 -14.41 8.34 1.29
C VAL A 66 -14.82 7.51 0.09
N ALA A 67 -14.20 6.36 -0.10
CA ALA A 67 -14.55 5.44 -1.18
C ALA A 67 -14.20 3.99 -0.86
N ASP A 68 -15.06 3.09 -1.31
CA ASP A 68 -14.75 1.66 -1.45
C ASP A 68 -14.06 1.43 -2.80
N VAL A 69 -12.75 1.23 -2.76
CA VAL A 69 -11.92 1.03 -3.97
C VAL A 69 -12.17 -0.32 -4.67
N THR A 70 -13.00 -1.19 -4.13
CA THR A 70 -13.48 -2.41 -4.80
C THR A 70 -14.66 -2.13 -5.74
N ARG A 71 -15.21 -0.90 -5.69
CA ARG A 71 -16.39 -0.46 -6.47
C ARG A 71 -15.99 0.51 -7.58
N ALA A 72 -16.10 0.03 -8.84
CA ALA A 72 -15.66 0.80 -10.01
C ALA A 72 -16.27 2.21 -10.11
N ALA A 73 -17.55 2.37 -9.74
CA ALA A 73 -18.21 3.68 -9.77
C ALA A 73 -17.59 4.65 -8.74
N GLN A 74 -17.28 4.17 -7.52
CA GLN A 74 -16.66 4.98 -6.48
C GLN A 74 -15.22 5.33 -6.82
N VAL A 75 -14.48 4.41 -7.45
CA VAL A 75 -13.13 4.69 -7.94
C VAL A 75 -13.14 5.78 -9.02
N ARG A 76 -14.08 5.77 -9.96
CA ARG A 76 -14.19 6.84 -10.96
C ARG A 76 -14.50 8.18 -10.31
N ALA A 77 -15.52 8.25 -9.45
CA ALA A 77 -15.87 9.49 -8.73
C ALA A 77 -14.71 10.04 -7.90
N MET A 78 -13.97 9.17 -7.22
CA MET A 78 -12.77 9.52 -6.46
C MET A 78 -11.70 10.17 -7.35
N VAL A 79 -11.42 9.60 -8.52
CA VAL A 79 -10.42 10.11 -9.46
C VAL A 79 -10.89 11.45 -10.06
N GLU A 80 -12.16 11.55 -10.45
CA GLU A 80 -12.78 12.80 -10.92
C GLU A 80 -12.64 13.91 -9.88
N THR A 81 -13.01 13.65 -8.60
CA THR A 81 -12.85 14.61 -7.50
C THR A 81 -11.38 15.03 -7.30
N CYS A 82 -10.42 14.10 -7.41
CA CYS A 82 -9.00 14.42 -7.33
C CYS A 82 -8.56 15.36 -8.47
N MET A 83 -9.01 15.09 -9.68
CA MET A 83 -8.73 15.92 -10.87
C MET A 83 -9.38 17.29 -10.77
N GLU A 84 -10.63 17.40 -10.31
CA GLU A 84 -11.31 18.68 -10.07
C GLU A 84 -10.55 19.54 -9.04
N ARG A 85 -10.00 18.90 -8.00
CA ARG A 85 -9.32 19.60 -6.91
C ARG A 85 -7.91 20.04 -7.25
N PHE A 86 -7.14 19.18 -7.93
CA PHE A 86 -5.70 19.36 -8.13
C PHE A 86 -5.26 19.46 -9.60
N GLY A 87 -6.12 19.09 -10.54
CA GLY A 87 -5.84 19.14 -11.99
C GLY A 87 -4.86 18.09 -12.50
N ARG A 88 -4.31 17.24 -11.62
CA ARG A 88 -3.31 16.23 -11.96
C ARG A 88 -3.23 15.09 -10.96
N ILE A 89 -2.65 13.96 -11.37
CA ILE A 89 -2.27 12.83 -10.49
C ILE A 89 -0.89 12.36 -10.95
N ASP A 90 0.15 12.62 -10.16
CA ASP A 90 1.54 12.23 -10.47
C ASP A 90 1.92 10.91 -9.84
N ILE A 91 1.34 10.62 -8.69
CA ILE A 91 1.68 9.47 -7.86
C ILE A 91 0.38 8.76 -7.47
N LEU A 92 0.32 7.44 -7.70
CA LEU A 92 -0.74 6.58 -7.22
C LEU A 92 -0.17 5.55 -6.26
N ILE A 93 -0.68 5.51 -5.03
CA ILE A 93 -0.31 4.50 -4.05
C ILE A 93 -1.50 3.58 -3.79
N ASN A 94 -1.41 2.33 -4.25
CA ASN A 94 -2.37 1.29 -3.95
C ASN A 94 -1.93 0.54 -2.69
N ASN A 95 -2.41 1.01 -1.52
CA ASN A 95 -2.03 0.45 -0.23
C ASN A 95 -3.15 -0.38 0.41
N VAL A 96 -4.37 -0.36 -0.10
CA VAL A 96 -5.47 -1.15 0.44
C VAL A 96 -5.16 -2.64 0.38
N GLY A 97 -5.45 -3.34 1.47
CA GLY A 97 -5.29 -4.78 1.55
C GLY A 97 -5.82 -5.34 2.87
N ARG A 98 -6.35 -6.55 2.82
CA ARG A 98 -6.86 -7.28 4.00
C ARG A 98 -6.52 -8.75 3.88
N SER A 99 -6.14 -9.36 4.98
CA SER A 99 -5.82 -10.79 5.06
C SER A 99 -6.82 -11.50 5.95
N GLU A 100 -7.48 -12.54 5.42
CA GLU A 100 -8.22 -13.50 6.21
C GLU A 100 -7.49 -14.86 6.20
N PRO A 101 -7.48 -15.59 7.33
CA PRO A 101 -6.90 -16.92 7.38
C PRO A 101 -7.78 -17.94 6.65
N GLY A 102 -7.18 -18.99 6.18
CA GLY A 102 -7.85 -20.15 5.62
C GLY A 102 -6.98 -20.92 4.65
N SER A 103 -7.12 -22.25 4.65
CA SER A 103 -6.67 -23.16 3.60
C SER A 103 -7.71 -23.22 2.48
N PRO A 104 -7.41 -23.86 1.32
CA PRO A 104 -8.41 -24.04 0.27
C PRO A 104 -9.66 -24.80 0.69
N VAL A 105 -9.56 -25.63 1.73
CA VAL A 105 -10.68 -26.44 2.25
C VAL A 105 -11.54 -25.63 3.24
N ASP A 106 -10.91 -24.76 4.04
CA ASP A 106 -11.59 -24.04 5.13
C ASP A 106 -12.18 -22.70 4.66
N MET A 107 -11.69 -22.15 3.56
CA MET A 107 -12.11 -20.82 3.06
C MET A 107 -13.36 -20.93 2.21
N THR A 108 -14.37 -20.08 2.50
CA THR A 108 -15.54 -20.00 1.63
C THR A 108 -15.22 -19.26 0.34
N GLU A 109 -16.02 -19.52 -0.70
CA GLU A 109 -15.89 -18.85 -1.99
C GLU A 109 -16.09 -17.32 -1.85
N GLU A 110 -17.02 -16.90 -0.99
CA GLU A 110 -17.29 -15.49 -0.72
C GLU A 110 -16.04 -14.80 -0.12
N THR A 111 -15.42 -15.44 0.89
CA THR A 111 -14.18 -14.92 1.49
C THR A 111 -13.04 -14.86 0.48
N TRP A 112 -12.91 -15.88 -0.37
CA TRP A 112 -11.94 -15.88 -1.47
C TRP A 112 -12.17 -14.69 -2.41
N ASN A 113 -13.40 -14.49 -2.87
CA ASN A 113 -13.77 -13.41 -3.79
C ASN A 113 -13.52 -12.04 -3.16
N GLU A 114 -13.91 -11.82 -1.90
CA GLU A 114 -13.62 -10.59 -1.16
C GLU A 114 -12.12 -10.32 -1.06
N GLN A 115 -11.30 -11.35 -0.79
CA GLN A 115 -9.85 -11.19 -0.71
C GLN A 115 -9.25 -10.79 -2.07
N MET A 116 -9.74 -11.37 -3.17
CA MET A 116 -9.30 -11.00 -4.51
C MET A 116 -9.77 -9.58 -4.88
N ASP A 117 -10.99 -9.20 -4.52
CA ASP A 117 -11.52 -7.87 -4.75
C ASP A 117 -10.69 -6.80 -4.03
N VAL A 118 -10.39 -7.01 -2.75
CA VAL A 118 -9.64 -6.04 -1.93
C VAL A 118 -8.16 -5.97 -2.31
N ASN A 119 -7.51 -7.11 -2.58
CA ASN A 119 -6.05 -7.16 -2.76
C ASN A 119 -5.58 -7.01 -4.21
N VAL A 120 -6.45 -7.23 -5.21
CA VAL A 120 -6.08 -7.20 -6.64
C VAL A 120 -6.98 -6.27 -7.42
N LYS A 121 -8.31 -6.51 -7.41
CA LYS A 121 -9.26 -5.74 -8.21
C LYS A 121 -9.26 -4.25 -7.84
N SER A 122 -9.08 -3.91 -6.57
CA SER A 122 -8.95 -2.52 -6.12
C SER A 122 -7.83 -1.79 -6.87
N ALA A 123 -6.62 -2.38 -6.93
CA ALA A 123 -5.49 -1.81 -7.64
C ALA A 123 -5.71 -1.80 -9.18
N PHE A 124 -6.34 -2.83 -9.73
CA PHE A 124 -6.73 -2.83 -11.14
C PHE A 124 -7.68 -1.66 -11.46
N LEU A 125 -8.71 -1.41 -10.65
CA LEU A 125 -9.69 -0.36 -10.88
C LEU A 125 -9.06 1.05 -10.76
N THR A 126 -8.20 1.27 -9.78
CA THR A 126 -7.48 2.54 -9.63
C THR A 126 -6.51 2.77 -10.77
N CYS A 127 -5.73 1.77 -11.17
CA CYS A 127 -4.85 1.84 -12.35
C CYS A 127 -5.65 2.13 -13.62
N LYS A 128 -6.78 1.44 -13.83
CA LYS A 128 -7.66 1.66 -14.99
C LYS A 128 -8.12 3.11 -15.12
N SER A 129 -8.37 3.79 -14.00
CA SER A 129 -8.86 5.17 -13.99
C SER A 129 -7.73 6.20 -14.03
N VAL A 130 -6.56 5.91 -13.44
CA VAL A 130 -5.45 6.86 -13.28
C VAL A 130 -4.44 6.79 -14.42
N LEU A 131 -4.15 5.61 -14.98
CA LEU A 131 -3.13 5.46 -16.01
C LEU A 131 -3.38 6.32 -17.28
N PRO A 132 -4.61 6.47 -17.80
CA PRO A 132 -4.86 7.37 -18.92
C PRO A 132 -4.54 8.84 -18.59
N ILE A 133 -4.76 9.27 -17.34
CA ILE A 133 -4.45 10.62 -16.88
C ILE A 133 -2.92 10.82 -16.84
N MET A 134 -2.20 9.86 -16.24
CA MET A 134 -0.73 9.92 -16.19
C MET A 134 -0.11 9.91 -17.59
N GLU A 135 -0.63 9.10 -18.50
CA GLU A 135 -0.19 9.08 -19.91
C GLU A 135 -0.40 10.45 -20.58
N ALA A 136 -1.58 11.04 -20.42
CA ALA A 136 -1.89 12.36 -20.99
C ALA A 136 -1.04 13.49 -20.38
N GLN A 137 -0.58 13.34 -19.14
CA GLN A 137 0.33 14.27 -18.45
C GLN A 137 1.80 14.09 -18.86
N GLY A 138 2.14 13.02 -19.61
CA GLY A 138 3.51 12.69 -20.01
C GLY A 138 4.28 11.85 -18.98
N GLY A 139 3.63 11.32 -17.95
CA GLY A 139 4.25 10.41 -16.99
C GLY A 139 3.61 10.36 -15.62
N GLY A 140 4.11 9.45 -14.79
CA GLY A 140 3.67 9.26 -13.44
C GLY A 140 4.36 8.08 -12.74
N SER A 141 4.10 7.90 -11.47
CA SER A 141 4.59 6.76 -10.68
C SER A 141 3.46 6.07 -9.94
N VAL A 142 3.32 4.78 -10.16
CA VAL A 142 2.40 3.92 -9.40
C VAL A 142 3.21 3.01 -8.49
N VAL A 143 2.85 2.97 -7.20
CA VAL A 143 3.44 2.05 -6.23
C VAL A 143 2.35 1.20 -5.61
N ASN A 144 2.43 -0.10 -5.83
CA ASN A 144 1.51 -1.08 -5.28
C ASN A 144 2.11 -1.73 -4.02
N ILE A 145 1.36 -1.76 -2.92
CA ILE A 145 1.82 -2.39 -1.68
C ILE A 145 1.40 -3.86 -1.68
N SER A 146 2.37 -4.73 -1.94
CA SER A 146 2.20 -6.17 -1.90
C SER A 146 2.50 -6.73 -0.49
N SER A 147 3.07 -7.91 -0.40
CA SER A 147 3.48 -8.56 0.85
C SER A 147 4.44 -9.72 0.56
N VAL A 148 5.34 -10.02 1.49
CA VAL A 148 6.16 -11.27 1.45
C VAL A 148 5.30 -12.54 1.37
N ALA A 149 4.03 -12.48 1.79
CA ALA A 149 3.09 -13.59 1.64
C ALA A 149 2.82 -13.95 0.16
N GLY A 150 2.99 -13.00 -0.77
CA GLY A 150 2.91 -13.28 -2.21
C GLY A 150 4.19 -13.89 -2.80
N LEU A 151 5.30 -13.88 -2.07
CA LEU A 151 6.57 -14.47 -2.50
C LEU A 151 6.77 -15.89 -1.96
N ARG A 152 6.32 -16.14 -0.72
CA ARG A 152 6.50 -17.41 -0.03
C ARG A 152 5.48 -17.61 1.08
N TYR A 153 5.37 -18.83 1.57
CA TYR A 153 4.58 -19.12 2.77
C TYR A 153 5.13 -18.36 3.99
N ALA A 154 4.30 -17.51 4.58
CA ALA A 154 4.66 -16.61 5.67
C ALA A 154 4.28 -17.14 7.06
N GLY A 155 4.23 -18.47 7.24
CA GLY A 155 4.04 -19.13 8.54
C GLY A 155 2.58 -19.24 9.02
N LYS A 156 1.60 -18.85 8.21
CA LYS A 156 0.16 -19.00 8.52
C LYS A 156 -0.66 -19.26 7.26
N PRO A 157 -1.75 -20.06 7.36
CA PRO A 157 -2.64 -20.30 6.23
C PRO A 157 -3.40 -19.02 5.90
N GLN A 158 -3.21 -18.49 4.69
CA GLN A 158 -3.89 -17.29 4.17
C GLN A 158 -3.87 -17.33 2.63
N VAL A 159 -4.41 -18.40 2.07
CA VAL A 159 -4.23 -18.77 0.67
C VAL A 159 -4.69 -17.69 -0.30
N ALA A 160 -5.87 -17.09 -0.10
CA ALA A 160 -6.40 -16.05 -0.99
C ALA A 160 -5.57 -14.75 -0.90
N TYR A 161 -5.14 -14.36 0.31
CA TYR A 161 -4.26 -13.20 0.47
C TYR A 161 -2.92 -13.39 -0.24
N ALA A 162 -2.30 -14.56 -0.04
CA ALA A 162 -1.03 -14.89 -0.69
C ALA A 162 -1.16 -14.87 -2.23
N ALA A 163 -2.19 -15.53 -2.77
CA ALA A 163 -2.50 -15.51 -4.19
C ALA A 163 -2.76 -14.09 -4.71
N GLY A 164 -3.56 -13.30 -3.99
CA GLY A 164 -3.86 -11.91 -4.35
C GLY A 164 -2.60 -11.03 -4.37
N LYS A 165 -1.73 -11.15 -3.37
CA LYS A 165 -0.49 -10.35 -3.33
C LYS A 165 0.53 -10.78 -4.39
N ALA A 166 0.58 -12.06 -4.75
CA ALA A 166 1.34 -12.54 -5.91
C ALA A 166 0.77 -12.01 -7.23
N ALA A 167 -0.56 -12.07 -7.40
CA ALA A 167 -1.24 -11.54 -8.57
C ALA A 167 -1.02 -10.01 -8.72
N LEU A 168 -1.03 -9.26 -7.62
CA LEU A 168 -0.73 -7.82 -7.63
C LEU A 168 0.69 -7.51 -8.13
N MET A 169 1.68 -8.32 -7.75
CA MET A 169 3.05 -8.17 -8.26
C MET A 169 3.11 -8.40 -9.77
N GLN A 170 2.45 -9.46 -10.27
CA GLN A 170 2.43 -9.75 -11.70
C GLN A 170 1.61 -8.73 -12.49
N LEU A 171 0.47 -8.25 -11.98
CA LEU A 171 -0.29 -7.13 -12.54
C LEU A 171 0.60 -5.90 -12.69
N THR A 172 1.36 -5.56 -11.65
CA THR A 172 2.29 -4.42 -11.66
C THR A 172 3.35 -4.57 -12.74
N GLN A 173 4.03 -5.71 -12.79
CA GLN A 173 5.11 -5.97 -13.74
C GLN A 173 4.63 -5.89 -15.18
N THR A 174 3.52 -6.56 -15.50
CA THR A 174 2.95 -6.55 -16.86
C THR A 174 2.50 -5.15 -17.27
N THR A 175 1.79 -4.44 -16.39
CA THR A 175 1.31 -3.08 -16.66
C THR A 175 2.46 -2.10 -16.80
N ALA A 176 3.52 -2.25 -16.01
CA ALA A 176 4.72 -1.42 -16.10
C ALA A 176 5.37 -1.46 -17.48
N VAL A 177 5.50 -2.64 -18.07
CA VAL A 177 6.09 -2.80 -19.42
C VAL A 177 5.20 -2.16 -20.47
N ILE A 178 3.87 -2.30 -20.38
CA ILE A 178 2.90 -1.70 -21.31
C ILE A 178 2.99 -0.17 -21.30
N TYR A 179 3.20 0.44 -20.12
CA TYR A 179 3.18 1.89 -19.94
C TYR A 179 4.57 2.56 -19.91
N ALA A 180 5.66 1.79 -19.94
CA ALA A 180 7.02 2.32 -19.87
C ALA A 180 7.33 3.39 -20.95
N ALA A 181 6.98 3.10 -22.20
CA ALA A 181 7.19 4.05 -23.30
C ALA A 181 6.28 5.31 -23.25
N ARG A 182 5.30 5.31 -22.33
CA ARG A 182 4.36 6.41 -22.10
C ARG A 182 4.75 7.25 -20.87
N GLY A 183 5.97 7.03 -20.35
CA GLY A 183 6.53 7.76 -19.21
C GLY A 183 5.97 7.35 -17.84
N VAL A 184 5.15 6.29 -17.75
CA VAL A 184 4.58 5.84 -16.49
C VAL A 184 5.34 4.65 -15.94
N ARG A 185 5.81 4.76 -14.70
CA ARG A 185 6.50 3.69 -13.98
C ARG A 185 5.53 3.00 -13.01
N LEU A 186 5.60 1.69 -12.93
CA LEU A 186 4.86 0.92 -11.92
C LEU A 186 5.83 -0.01 -11.20
N ASN A 187 5.79 0.00 -9.87
CA ASN A 187 6.61 -0.85 -9.02
C ASN A 187 5.81 -1.37 -7.82
N CYS A 188 6.32 -2.42 -7.18
CA CYS A 188 5.80 -2.93 -5.91
C CYS A 188 6.77 -2.62 -4.76
N VAL A 189 6.22 -2.26 -3.61
CA VAL A 189 6.88 -2.45 -2.32
C VAL A 189 6.30 -3.72 -1.70
N VAL A 190 7.17 -4.58 -1.15
CA VAL A 190 6.81 -5.89 -0.61
C VAL A 190 7.22 -5.96 0.87
N PRO A 191 6.34 -5.48 1.80
CA PRO A 191 6.63 -5.49 3.23
C PRO A 191 6.67 -6.91 3.81
N GLY A 192 7.57 -7.11 4.78
CA GLY A 192 7.62 -8.28 5.64
C GLY A 192 6.76 -8.11 6.90
N LEU A 193 7.34 -8.46 8.05
CA LEU A 193 6.71 -8.28 9.35
C LEU A 193 6.88 -6.84 9.82
N MET A 194 5.80 -6.07 9.81
CA MET A 194 5.79 -4.66 10.22
C MET A 194 5.07 -4.49 11.55
N LEU A 195 5.70 -3.78 12.49
CA LEU A 195 5.08 -3.40 13.76
C LEU A 195 4.16 -2.19 13.52
N THR A 196 2.89 -2.47 13.33
CA THR A 196 1.83 -1.49 13.06
C THR A 196 0.63 -1.80 13.95
N PRO A 197 -0.38 -0.92 14.08
CA PRO A 197 -1.58 -1.19 14.88
C PRO A 197 -2.33 -2.48 14.49
N LEU A 198 -2.11 -3.00 13.28
CA LEU A 198 -2.63 -4.32 12.88
C LEU A 198 -2.06 -5.45 13.75
N VAL A 199 -0.83 -5.31 14.27
CA VAL A 199 -0.18 -6.35 15.09
C VAL A 199 -0.92 -6.57 16.40
N GLU A 200 -1.50 -5.54 17.02
CA GLU A 200 -2.34 -5.66 18.22
C GLU A 200 -3.55 -6.55 17.95
N ARG A 201 -4.31 -6.29 16.88
CA ARG A 201 -5.44 -7.12 16.46
C ARG A 201 -5.04 -8.57 16.14
N LEU A 202 -3.85 -8.74 15.58
CA LEU A 202 -3.32 -10.09 15.32
C LEU A 202 -2.92 -10.81 16.60
N ALA A 203 -2.39 -10.10 17.60
CA ALA A 203 -2.08 -10.68 18.92
C ALA A 203 -3.35 -11.12 19.63
N ASP A 204 -4.40 -10.30 19.60
CA ASP A 204 -5.71 -10.67 20.16
C ASP A 204 -6.27 -11.93 19.49
N LYS A 205 -6.19 -11.99 18.16
CA LYS A 205 -6.76 -13.10 17.37
C LYS A 205 -5.96 -14.42 17.49
N TYR A 206 -4.62 -14.33 17.60
CA TYR A 206 -3.74 -15.51 17.46
C TYR A 206 -2.88 -15.81 18.70
N ALA A 207 -2.89 -14.96 19.72
CA ALA A 207 -2.07 -15.11 20.91
C ALA A 207 -2.85 -14.83 22.21
N ASN A 208 -4.17 -14.92 22.18
CA ASN A 208 -5.06 -14.68 23.33
C ASN A 208 -4.72 -13.37 24.08
N GLY A 209 -4.37 -12.30 23.37
CA GLY A 209 -4.00 -11.02 23.94
C GLY A 209 -2.55 -10.90 24.43
N ASP A 210 -1.72 -11.96 24.35
CA ASP A 210 -0.29 -11.87 24.67
C ASP A 210 0.47 -11.06 23.58
N PHE A 211 0.30 -9.75 23.62
CA PHE A 211 0.94 -8.83 22.66
C PHE A 211 2.47 -8.88 22.74
N GLN A 212 3.03 -8.85 23.96
CA GLN A 212 4.49 -8.82 24.13
C GLN A 212 5.15 -10.11 23.65
N GLY A 213 4.63 -11.27 24.02
CA GLY A 213 5.11 -12.55 23.54
C GLY A 213 4.93 -12.72 22.03
N PHE A 214 3.82 -12.24 21.47
CA PHE A 214 3.57 -12.26 20.03
C PHE A 214 4.59 -11.40 19.26
N VAL A 215 4.87 -10.19 19.73
CA VAL A 215 5.87 -9.28 19.16
C VAL A 215 7.27 -9.87 19.28
N ALA A 216 7.64 -10.40 20.46
CA ALA A 216 8.96 -11.01 20.67
C ALA A 216 9.22 -12.20 19.74
N ARG A 217 8.22 -13.07 19.54
CA ARG A 217 8.31 -14.19 18.59
C ARG A 217 8.51 -13.68 17.13
N ARG A 218 7.81 -12.61 16.76
CA ARG A 218 7.92 -12.02 15.41
C ARG A 218 9.27 -11.35 15.17
N HIS A 219 9.82 -10.65 16.17
CA HIS A 219 11.17 -10.09 16.08
C HIS A 219 12.21 -11.18 15.79
N LYS A 220 12.14 -12.32 16.46
CA LYS A 220 13.06 -13.46 16.27
C LYS A 220 12.96 -14.09 14.88
N GLN A 221 11.84 -13.94 14.16
CA GLN A 221 11.70 -14.48 12.81
C GLN A 221 12.46 -13.66 11.76
N VAL A 222 12.81 -12.41 12.07
CA VAL A 222 13.48 -11.51 11.14
C VAL A 222 14.99 -11.57 11.35
N PRO A 223 15.82 -11.82 10.32
CA PRO A 223 17.28 -11.87 10.46
C PRO A 223 17.90 -10.61 11.07
N MET A 224 17.33 -9.42 10.82
CA MET A 224 17.75 -8.18 11.48
C MET A 224 17.40 -8.10 12.98
N GLY A 225 16.78 -9.13 13.57
CA GLY A 225 16.42 -9.22 14.98
C GLY A 225 15.21 -8.37 15.40
N ARG A 226 14.60 -7.65 14.47
CA ARG A 226 13.42 -6.82 14.73
C ARG A 226 12.46 -6.78 13.54
N MET A 227 11.17 -6.63 13.80
CA MET A 227 10.23 -6.23 12.74
C MET A 227 10.59 -4.82 12.25
N GLY A 228 10.27 -4.54 10.99
CA GLY A 228 10.22 -3.18 10.50
C GLY A 228 9.02 -2.41 11.04
N ASP A 229 8.88 -1.16 10.66
CA ASP A 229 7.73 -0.31 10.96
C ASP A 229 7.13 0.32 9.71
N ALA A 230 6.10 1.14 9.88
CA ALA A 230 5.42 1.81 8.77
C ALA A 230 6.33 2.79 8.00
N TRP A 231 7.36 3.35 8.67
CA TRP A 231 8.30 4.29 8.06
C TRP A 231 9.31 3.58 7.15
N ASP A 232 9.71 2.34 7.48
CA ASP A 232 10.54 1.52 6.59
C ASP A 232 9.84 1.30 5.24
N VAL A 233 8.52 1.05 5.27
CA VAL A 233 7.70 0.95 4.06
C VAL A 233 7.55 2.30 3.35
N ALA A 234 7.24 3.36 4.10
CA ALA A 234 7.04 4.69 3.55
C ALA A 234 8.28 5.25 2.85
N ASN A 235 9.48 4.99 3.37
CA ASN A 235 10.73 5.39 2.74
C ASN A 235 10.97 4.69 1.39
N ALA A 236 10.68 3.41 1.29
CA ALA A 236 10.75 2.68 0.01
C ALA A 236 9.73 3.22 -1.01
N VAL A 237 8.52 3.54 -0.54
CA VAL A 237 7.48 4.16 -1.38
C VAL A 237 7.92 5.55 -1.86
N LEU A 238 8.44 6.38 -0.98
CA LEU A 238 8.95 7.72 -1.33
C LEU A 238 10.03 7.64 -2.41
N PHE A 239 11.00 6.74 -2.27
CA PHE A 239 12.02 6.53 -3.29
C PHE A 239 11.39 6.18 -4.65
N LEU A 240 10.45 5.22 -4.69
CA LEU A 240 9.81 4.81 -5.93
C LEU A 240 8.86 5.88 -6.51
N ALA A 241 8.29 6.73 -5.67
CA ALA A 241 7.43 7.84 -6.09
C ALA A 241 8.23 9.02 -6.68
N SER A 242 9.49 9.17 -6.28
CA SER A 242 10.35 10.30 -6.63
C SER A 242 11.10 10.10 -7.96
N ASP A 243 11.70 11.18 -8.46
CA ASP A 243 12.48 11.18 -9.70
C ASP A 243 13.85 10.47 -9.54
N GLU A 244 14.29 10.20 -8.30
CA GLU A 244 15.50 9.39 -8.05
C GLU A 244 15.36 7.95 -8.55
N SER A 245 14.12 7.46 -8.71
CA SER A 245 13.83 6.14 -9.29
C SER A 245 13.37 6.21 -10.76
N ARG A 246 13.68 7.29 -11.49
CA ARG A 246 13.19 7.51 -12.87
C ARG A 246 13.51 6.41 -13.88
N TYR A 247 14.51 5.58 -13.59
CA TYR A 247 14.91 4.44 -14.45
C TYR A 247 14.55 3.07 -13.83
N ILE A 248 13.63 3.08 -12.83
CA ILE A 248 13.17 1.87 -12.14
C ILE A 248 11.68 1.68 -12.42
N THR A 249 11.35 0.61 -13.14
CA THR A 249 9.97 0.19 -13.41
C THR A 249 9.90 -1.34 -13.43
N ALA A 250 8.72 -1.92 -13.22
CA ALA A 250 8.47 -3.36 -13.15
C ALA A 250 9.22 -4.09 -12.02
N GLN A 251 9.68 -3.37 -10.98
CA GLN A 251 10.48 -3.94 -9.91
C GLN A 251 9.67 -4.19 -8.63
N GLN A 252 10.23 -5.07 -7.81
CA GLN A 252 9.72 -5.40 -6.48
C GLN A 252 10.81 -5.04 -5.46
N ILE A 253 10.54 -4.06 -4.58
CA ILE A 253 11.43 -3.73 -3.46
C ILE A 253 10.91 -4.46 -2.22
N VAL A 254 11.64 -5.47 -1.78
CA VAL A 254 11.33 -6.21 -0.57
C VAL A 254 11.87 -5.46 0.64
N VAL A 255 10.98 -5.18 1.62
CA VAL A 255 11.28 -4.45 2.85
C VAL A 255 10.92 -5.38 4.02
N ASP A 256 11.84 -6.28 4.38
CA ASP A 256 11.51 -7.40 5.26
C ASP A 256 12.60 -7.80 6.27
N GLY A 257 13.71 -7.03 6.33
CA GLY A 257 14.83 -7.31 7.22
C GLY A 257 15.53 -8.64 6.95
N GLY A 258 15.44 -9.16 5.70
CA GLY A 258 16.06 -10.40 5.26
C GLY A 258 15.17 -11.65 5.44
N LEU A 259 13.91 -11.47 5.85
CA LEU A 259 13.00 -12.58 6.16
C LEU A 259 12.82 -13.55 4.98
N THR A 260 12.65 -13.05 3.75
CA THR A 260 12.44 -13.91 2.58
C THR A 260 13.71 -14.53 2.02
N ALA A 261 14.87 -13.96 2.33
CA ALA A 261 16.18 -14.46 1.91
C ALA A 261 16.77 -15.49 2.89
N SER A 262 16.21 -15.60 4.10
CA SER A 262 16.67 -16.55 5.12
C SER A 262 16.11 -17.95 4.88
N THR A 263 16.91 -18.96 5.19
CA THR A 263 16.49 -20.39 5.19
C THR A 263 15.75 -20.79 6.48
N GLY A 264 15.60 -19.86 7.41
CA GLY A 264 15.08 -20.07 8.76
C GLY A 264 16.22 -20.09 9.79
N LEU A 265 16.03 -19.40 10.89
CA LEU A 265 16.89 -19.47 12.08
C LEU A 265 16.21 -20.31 13.13
#